data_2766ade0a3500a930b04b61a966a4a55
#
_entry.id   2766ade0a3500a930b04b61a966a4a55
#
_cell.length_a   1.000
_cell.length_b   1.000
_cell.length_c   1.000
_cell.angle_alpha   90.00
_cell.angle_beta   90.00
_cell.angle_gamma   90.00
#
_symmetry.space_group_name_H-M   'P 1'
#
loop_
_entity.id
_entity.type
_entity.pdbx_description
1 polymer ?
#
loop_
_entity_poly.entity_id
_entity_poly.type
_entity_poly.pdbx_seq_one_letter_code
_entity_poly.pdbx_strand_id
1 'polypeptide(L)'
;MCIRDRLARLQQRLAIIKPGIQPLAVLEEEARGAHQRDREANLAMAQLGVELIRGFQGNLQNLLSIGSAGALAGGGIGTALGVVRAAQLEGLLERCYLGEGRPFMQGARLAAWELHQEGIAVALSTDAALAHVMKDRGITWAVVGAERIAANGDVLGVIGTYQLAVAAMHHGVRLMVVAPSAVIDLQLDSGEEGFHDLGHG
;
A
#
# COMPACT_ATOMS: atom_id res chain seq x y z
N MET A 1 -1.02 -10.49 1.60
CA MET A 1 -0.61 -11.86 2.06
C MET A 1 0.89 -11.93 2.08
N CYS A 2 1.49 -12.18 3.24
CA CYS A 2 2.95 -12.25 3.42
C CYS A 2 3.55 -13.35 2.52
N ILE A 3 4.78 -13.16 2.04
CA ILE A 3 5.51 -14.17 1.25
C ILE A 3 5.58 -15.52 2.00
N ARG A 4 5.76 -15.49 3.33
CA ARG A 4 5.76 -16.69 4.18
C ARG A 4 4.47 -17.50 4.05
N ASP A 5 3.31 -16.84 4.08
CA ASP A 5 2.01 -17.53 3.98
C ASP A 5 1.79 -18.14 2.61
N ARG A 6 2.27 -17.47 1.55
CA ARG A 6 2.23 -18.00 0.18
C ARG A 6 3.10 -19.25 0.05
N LEU A 7 4.32 -19.20 0.58
CA LEU A 7 5.23 -20.37 0.60
C LEU A 7 4.68 -21.52 1.43
N ALA A 8 4.14 -21.24 2.62
CA ALA A 8 3.53 -22.27 3.48
C ALA A 8 2.36 -22.97 2.78
N ARG A 9 1.50 -22.22 2.09
CA ARG A 9 0.40 -22.81 1.29
C ARG A 9 0.92 -23.66 0.15
N LEU A 10 1.93 -23.22 -0.58
CA LEU A 10 2.56 -23.99 -1.65
C LEU A 10 3.15 -25.29 -1.09
N GLN A 11 3.83 -25.25 0.05
CA GLN A 11 4.39 -26.43 0.72
C GLN A 11 3.29 -27.40 1.16
N GLN A 12 2.21 -26.89 1.76
CA GLN A 12 1.04 -27.70 2.15
C GLN A 12 0.40 -28.38 0.93
N ARG A 13 0.23 -27.63 -0.17
CA ARG A 13 -0.32 -28.19 -1.42
C ARG A 13 0.56 -29.29 -1.99
N LEU A 14 1.88 -29.09 -2.00
CA LEU A 14 2.82 -30.12 -2.44
C LEU A 14 2.78 -31.39 -1.58
N ALA A 15 2.64 -31.25 -0.26
CA ALA A 15 2.61 -32.37 0.67
C ALA A 15 1.40 -33.32 0.49
N ILE A 16 0.31 -32.84 -0.11
CA ILE A 16 -0.93 -33.63 -0.30
C ILE A 16 -1.14 -34.08 -1.75
N ILE A 17 -0.14 -33.89 -2.63
CA ILE A 17 -0.24 -34.36 -4.02
C ILE A 17 -0.31 -35.90 -4.07
N LYS A 18 -1.37 -36.40 -4.70
CA LYS A 18 -1.56 -37.84 -4.91
C LYS A 18 -0.62 -38.36 -6.02
N PRO A 19 -0.18 -39.62 -5.95
CA PRO A 19 0.55 -40.25 -7.05
C PRO A 19 -0.21 -40.11 -8.39
N GLY A 20 0.52 -39.66 -9.44
CA GLY A 20 -0.03 -39.47 -10.78
C GLY A 20 -0.44 -38.02 -11.12
N ILE A 21 -0.44 -37.12 -10.16
CA ILE A 21 -0.68 -35.67 -10.44
C ILE A 21 0.70 -35.01 -10.66
N GLN A 22 0.79 -34.20 -11.73
CA GLN A 22 2.03 -33.43 -11.99
C GLN A 22 2.15 -32.29 -10.96
N PRO A 23 3.20 -32.25 -10.13
CA PRO A 23 3.41 -31.21 -9.11
C PRO A 23 3.41 -29.78 -9.70
N LEU A 24 3.95 -29.62 -10.91
CA LEU A 24 4.04 -28.34 -11.59
C LEU A 24 2.65 -27.73 -11.87
N ALA A 25 1.69 -28.53 -12.33
CA ALA A 25 0.34 -28.06 -12.59
C ALA A 25 -0.37 -27.55 -11.32
N VAL A 26 -0.16 -28.24 -10.19
CA VAL A 26 -0.72 -27.83 -8.89
C VAL A 26 -0.10 -26.52 -8.39
N LEU A 27 1.22 -26.37 -8.57
CA LEU A 27 1.92 -25.13 -8.20
C LEU A 27 1.48 -23.95 -9.08
N GLU A 28 1.31 -24.17 -10.37
CA GLU A 28 0.86 -23.15 -11.30
C GLU A 28 -0.56 -22.67 -10.96
N GLU A 29 -1.47 -23.59 -10.68
CA GLU A 29 -2.84 -23.28 -10.26
C GLU A 29 -2.86 -22.46 -8.97
N GLU A 30 -2.10 -22.85 -7.93
CA GLU A 30 -2.02 -22.14 -6.66
C GLU A 30 -1.39 -20.74 -6.85
N ALA A 31 -0.35 -20.62 -7.67
CA ALA A 31 0.28 -19.32 -7.97
C ALA A 31 -0.69 -18.37 -8.68
N ARG A 32 -1.42 -18.86 -9.69
CA ARG A 32 -2.46 -18.09 -10.41
C ARG A 32 -3.59 -17.69 -9.46
N GLY A 33 -4.06 -18.62 -8.63
CA GLY A 33 -5.10 -18.36 -7.63
C GLY A 33 -4.64 -17.34 -6.58
N ALA A 34 -3.39 -17.41 -6.13
CA ALA A 34 -2.82 -16.43 -5.19
C ALA A 34 -2.77 -15.02 -5.81
N HIS A 35 -2.32 -14.91 -7.06
CA HIS A 35 -2.29 -13.64 -7.79
C HIS A 35 -3.69 -13.05 -7.97
N GLN A 36 -4.66 -13.89 -8.35
CA GLN A 36 -6.04 -13.45 -8.55
C GLN A 36 -6.68 -12.94 -7.26
N ARG A 37 -6.52 -13.67 -6.14
CA ARG A 37 -7.00 -13.23 -4.82
C ARG A 37 -6.37 -11.91 -4.38
N ASP A 38 -5.06 -11.75 -4.63
CA ASP A 38 -4.35 -10.51 -4.31
C ASP A 38 -4.90 -9.33 -5.12
N ARG A 39 -5.13 -9.53 -6.42
CA ARG A 39 -5.72 -8.54 -7.31
C ARG A 39 -7.12 -8.12 -6.88
N GLU A 40 -7.99 -9.09 -6.56
CA GLU A 40 -9.35 -8.84 -6.10
C GLU A 40 -9.36 -8.06 -4.77
N ALA A 41 -8.50 -8.42 -3.82
CA ALA A 41 -8.36 -7.71 -2.56
C ALA A 41 -7.90 -6.25 -2.78
N ASN A 42 -6.94 -6.02 -3.67
CA ASN A 42 -6.46 -4.67 -3.98
C ASN A 42 -7.55 -3.82 -4.65
N LEU A 43 -8.36 -4.40 -5.56
CA LEU A 43 -9.50 -3.71 -6.15
C LEU A 43 -10.54 -3.32 -5.10
N ALA A 44 -10.89 -4.24 -4.21
CA ALA A 44 -11.84 -3.98 -3.13
C ALA A 44 -11.35 -2.87 -2.19
N MET A 45 -10.07 -2.90 -1.80
CA MET A 45 -9.46 -1.84 -0.98
C MET A 45 -9.46 -0.48 -1.70
N ALA A 46 -9.14 -0.44 -2.98
CA ALA A 46 -9.18 0.77 -3.78
C ALA A 46 -10.58 1.39 -3.81
N GLN A 47 -11.60 0.55 -3.96
CA GLN A 47 -13.00 0.97 -3.99
C GLN A 47 -13.48 1.50 -2.63
N LEU A 48 -13.18 0.79 -1.54
CA LEU A 48 -13.47 1.25 -0.18
C LEU A 48 -12.77 2.58 0.12
N GLY A 49 -11.51 2.74 -0.28
CA GLY A 49 -10.76 3.98 -0.08
C GLY A 49 -11.37 5.17 -0.82
N VAL A 50 -11.81 5.00 -2.07
CA VAL A 50 -12.44 6.07 -2.83
C VAL A 50 -13.83 6.42 -2.30
N GLU A 51 -14.59 5.45 -1.81
CA GLU A 51 -15.86 5.68 -1.15
C GLU A 51 -15.71 6.54 0.11
N LEU A 52 -14.67 6.27 0.93
CA LEU A 52 -14.34 7.10 2.09
C LEU A 52 -13.99 8.53 1.66
N ILE A 53 -13.16 8.71 0.63
CA ILE A 53 -12.79 10.03 0.11
C ILE A 53 -14.05 10.78 -0.33
N ARG A 54 -14.93 10.16 -1.10
CA ARG A 54 -16.19 10.73 -1.58
C ARG A 54 -17.13 11.13 -0.44
N GLY A 55 -17.20 10.29 0.59
CA GLY A 55 -18.09 10.52 1.74
C GLY A 55 -17.68 11.73 2.59
N PHE A 56 -16.42 12.13 2.56
CA PHE A 56 -15.93 13.29 3.31
C PHE A 56 -16.01 14.61 2.53
N GLN A 57 -15.68 14.58 1.23
CA GLN A 57 -15.71 15.78 0.39
C GLN A 57 -15.93 15.38 -1.08
N GLY A 58 -17.02 15.80 -1.67
CA GLY A 58 -17.36 15.47 -3.08
C GLY A 58 -16.60 16.28 -4.13
N ASN A 59 -15.55 17.02 -3.78
CA ASN A 59 -14.74 17.85 -4.69
C ASN A 59 -13.44 17.16 -5.07
N LEU A 60 -12.70 17.74 -6.03
CA LEU A 60 -11.35 17.31 -6.38
C LEU A 60 -10.43 17.32 -5.15
N GLN A 61 -9.65 16.26 -5.00
CA GLN A 61 -8.79 16.01 -3.87
C GLN A 61 -7.32 16.02 -4.26
N ASN A 62 -6.49 16.57 -3.40
CA ASN A 62 -5.05 16.41 -3.43
C ASN A 62 -4.66 15.30 -2.45
N LEU A 63 -4.15 14.20 -2.98
CA LEU A 63 -3.71 13.06 -2.20
C LEU A 63 -2.19 13.07 -2.06
N LEU A 64 -1.68 12.56 -0.93
CA LEU A 64 -0.25 12.43 -0.67
C LEU A 64 0.05 10.98 -0.28
N SER A 65 1.15 10.45 -0.79
CA SER A 65 1.62 9.09 -0.46
C SER A 65 3.14 9.03 -0.34
N ILE A 66 3.63 7.97 0.29
CA ILE A 66 5.07 7.66 0.39
C ILE A 66 5.28 6.15 0.21
N GLY A 67 6.42 5.77 -0.31
CA GLY A 67 6.80 4.39 -0.52
C GLY A 67 6.40 3.83 -1.88
N SER A 68 6.32 2.49 -1.99
CA SER A 68 6.08 1.76 -3.24
C SER A 68 4.82 0.88 -3.16
N ALA A 69 3.76 1.37 -2.54
CA ALA A 69 2.49 0.64 -2.39
C ALA A 69 1.65 0.62 -3.70
N GLY A 70 2.33 0.38 -4.83
CA GLY A 70 1.77 0.40 -6.18
C GLY A 70 1.59 -0.97 -6.81
N ALA A 71 1.48 -1.00 -8.13
CA ALA A 71 1.13 -2.16 -8.95
C ALA A 71 2.12 -3.32 -8.80
N LEU A 72 3.42 -3.03 -8.67
CA LEU A 72 4.46 -4.05 -8.54
C LEU A 72 4.30 -4.88 -7.25
N ALA A 73 3.93 -4.23 -6.14
CA ALA A 73 3.74 -4.87 -4.85
C ALA A 73 2.33 -5.44 -4.65
N GLY A 74 1.32 -4.93 -5.35
CA GLY A 74 -0.09 -5.22 -5.12
C GLY A 74 -0.85 -5.69 -6.36
N GLY A 75 -0.50 -6.88 -6.91
CA GLY A 75 -1.30 -7.59 -7.91
C GLY A 75 -1.61 -6.82 -9.20
N GLY A 76 -0.77 -5.87 -9.59
CA GLY A 76 -0.99 -5.00 -10.75
C GLY A 76 -1.86 -3.76 -10.47
N ILE A 77 -2.35 -3.56 -9.23
CA ILE A 77 -3.23 -2.45 -8.84
C ILE A 77 -2.58 -1.60 -7.76
N GLY A 78 -2.01 -2.24 -6.74
CA GLY A 78 -1.46 -1.60 -5.56
C GLY A 78 -2.48 -1.36 -4.46
N THR A 79 -1.98 -1.13 -3.25
CA THR A 79 -2.79 -0.76 -2.08
C THR A 79 -3.03 0.75 -2.06
N ALA A 80 -2.15 1.55 -1.51
CA ALA A 80 -2.31 3.01 -1.45
C ALA A 80 -2.44 3.65 -2.84
N LEU A 81 -1.62 3.24 -3.81
CA LEU A 81 -1.73 3.76 -5.18
C LEU A 81 -2.97 3.20 -5.91
N GLY A 82 -3.52 2.07 -5.48
CA GLY A 82 -4.82 1.60 -5.94
C GLY A 82 -5.95 2.58 -5.62
N VAL A 83 -5.93 3.18 -4.41
CA VAL A 83 -6.89 4.24 -4.04
C VAL A 83 -6.69 5.49 -4.89
N VAL A 84 -5.43 5.87 -5.17
CA VAL A 84 -5.12 7.02 -6.05
C VAL A 84 -5.69 6.79 -7.45
N ARG A 85 -5.53 5.58 -8.01
CA ARG A 85 -6.10 5.18 -9.30
C ARG A 85 -7.62 5.24 -9.31
N ALA A 86 -8.25 4.67 -8.27
CA ALA A 86 -9.69 4.71 -8.13
C ALA A 86 -10.22 6.14 -8.02
N ALA A 87 -9.54 7.02 -7.27
CA ALA A 87 -9.88 8.43 -7.17
C ALA A 87 -9.77 9.15 -8.53
N GLN A 88 -8.75 8.81 -9.34
CA GLN A 88 -8.61 9.35 -10.70
C GLN A 88 -9.77 8.89 -11.61
N LEU A 89 -10.09 7.59 -11.59
CA LEU A 89 -11.17 7.03 -12.41
C LEU A 89 -12.55 7.62 -12.07
N GLU A 90 -12.76 7.98 -10.81
CA GLU A 90 -13.99 8.60 -10.32
C GLU A 90 -14.02 10.13 -10.50
N GLY A 91 -12.97 10.72 -11.08
CA GLY A 91 -12.87 12.17 -11.26
C GLY A 91 -12.75 12.96 -9.95
N LEU A 92 -12.27 12.32 -8.88
CA LEU A 92 -12.07 12.92 -7.56
C LEU A 92 -10.63 13.38 -7.31
N LEU A 93 -9.67 13.02 -8.17
CA LEU A 93 -8.27 13.36 -8.00
C LEU A 93 -7.90 14.62 -8.79
N GLU A 94 -7.40 15.64 -8.11
CA GLU A 94 -6.73 16.79 -8.73
C GLU A 94 -5.26 16.47 -9.00
N ARG A 95 -4.56 16.00 -7.97
CA ARG A 95 -3.14 15.62 -8.06
C ARG A 95 -2.74 14.65 -6.96
N CYS A 96 -1.80 13.77 -7.28
CA CYS A 96 -1.11 12.93 -6.32
C CYS A 96 0.28 13.50 -6.01
N TYR A 97 0.56 13.80 -4.76
CA TYR A 97 1.88 14.18 -4.26
C TYR A 97 2.58 12.94 -3.71
N LEU A 98 3.85 12.78 -4.05
CA LEU A 98 4.63 11.62 -3.64
C LEU A 98 5.90 12.04 -2.94
N GLY A 99 6.21 11.43 -1.81
CA GLY A 99 7.55 11.43 -1.24
C GLY A 99 8.50 10.57 -2.07
N GLU A 100 9.76 10.99 -2.19
CA GLU A 100 10.78 10.24 -2.95
C GLU A 100 11.10 8.87 -2.33
N GLY A 101 10.89 8.70 -1.00
CA GLY A 101 11.07 7.43 -0.27
C GLY A 101 12.54 7.09 -0.03
N ARG A 102 13.28 7.91 0.75
CA ARG A 102 14.66 7.63 1.15
C ARG A 102 14.72 6.43 2.11
N PRO A 103 15.81 5.61 2.09
CA PRO A 103 17.03 5.75 1.25
C PRO A 103 16.90 5.17 -0.15
N PHE A 104 15.91 4.30 -0.43
CA PHE A 104 15.83 3.52 -1.67
C PHE A 104 15.18 4.27 -2.84
N MET A 105 14.60 5.43 -2.59
CA MET A 105 13.90 6.27 -3.58
C MET A 105 12.79 5.52 -4.34
N GLN A 106 12.07 4.66 -3.64
CA GLN A 106 10.99 3.85 -4.23
C GLN A 106 9.83 4.71 -4.73
N GLY A 107 9.51 5.80 -4.02
CA GLY A 107 8.52 6.77 -4.47
C GLY A 107 8.88 7.42 -5.80
N ALA A 108 10.14 7.83 -5.94
CA ALA A 108 10.64 8.44 -7.17
C ALA A 108 10.79 7.44 -8.32
N ARG A 109 11.36 6.26 -8.03
CA ARG A 109 11.74 5.28 -9.07
C ARG A 109 10.60 4.38 -9.53
N LEU A 110 9.60 4.13 -8.69
CA LEU A 110 8.48 3.23 -8.97
C LEU A 110 7.15 3.98 -8.96
N ALA A 111 6.72 4.53 -7.81
CA ALA A 111 5.38 5.10 -7.66
C ALA A 111 5.13 6.28 -8.60
N ALA A 112 6.07 7.23 -8.70
CA ALA A 112 5.94 8.37 -9.59
C ALA A 112 5.93 7.95 -11.06
N TRP A 113 6.78 6.99 -11.42
CA TRP A 113 6.84 6.46 -12.78
C TRP A 113 5.54 5.77 -13.18
N GLU A 114 5.02 4.84 -12.35
CA GLU A 114 3.81 4.09 -12.71
C GLU A 114 2.57 5.01 -12.84
N LEU A 115 2.37 5.93 -11.90
CA LEU A 115 1.24 6.87 -12.00
C LEU A 115 1.38 7.82 -13.20
N HIS A 116 2.60 8.26 -13.51
CA HIS A 116 2.87 9.09 -14.69
C HIS A 116 2.56 8.35 -16.01
N GLN A 117 2.93 7.06 -16.11
CA GLN A 117 2.61 6.23 -17.28
C GLN A 117 1.09 6.06 -17.48
N GLU A 118 0.32 6.15 -16.43
CA GLU A 118 -1.14 6.07 -16.44
C GLU A 118 -1.82 7.44 -16.67
N GLY A 119 -1.04 8.50 -16.92
CA GLY A 119 -1.56 9.85 -17.16
C GLY A 119 -2.10 10.55 -15.90
N ILE A 120 -1.80 10.03 -14.71
CA ILE A 120 -2.20 10.65 -13.45
C ILE A 120 -1.28 11.84 -13.14
N ALA A 121 -1.86 12.97 -12.75
CA ALA A 121 -1.10 14.16 -12.37
C ALA A 121 -0.30 13.92 -11.09
N VAL A 122 1.02 13.84 -11.20
CA VAL A 122 1.93 13.56 -10.07
C VAL A 122 2.84 14.75 -9.80
N ALA A 123 3.13 15.01 -8.52
CA ALA A 123 4.20 15.90 -8.07
C ALA A 123 5.10 15.13 -7.09
N LEU A 124 6.38 14.98 -7.45
CA LEU A 124 7.38 14.35 -6.61
C LEU A 124 8.04 15.40 -5.70
N SER A 125 8.25 15.05 -4.44
CA SER A 125 8.89 15.90 -3.45
C SER A 125 9.91 15.10 -2.64
N THR A 126 10.88 15.81 -2.05
CA THR A 126 11.74 15.20 -1.01
C THR A 126 10.91 14.86 0.22
N ASP A 127 11.27 13.79 0.94
CA ASP A 127 10.53 13.36 2.12
C ASP A 127 10.47 14.45 3.20
N ALA A 128 11.55 15.21 3.37
CA ALA A 128 11.62 16.31 4.34
C ALA A 128 10.66 17.47 4.04
N ALA A 129 10.22 17.62 2.79
CA ALA A 129 9.30 18.71 2.40
C ALA A 129 7.82 18.33 2.50
N LEU A 130 7.48 17.09 2.85
CA LEU A 130 6.08 16.62 2.83
C LEU A 130 5.17 17.38 3.80
N ALA A 131 5.66 17.78 4.97
CA ALA A 131 4.92 18.62 5.89
C ALA A 131 4.59 20.00 5.28
N HIS A 132 5.55 20.60 4.56
CA HIS A 132 5.32 21.85 3.82
C HIS A 132 4.30 21.66 2.68
N VAL A 133 4.38 20.55 1.95
CA VAL A 133 3.40 20.17 0.91
C VAL A 133 1.99 20.07 1.50
N MET A 134 1.84 19.44 2.66
CA MET A 134 0.55 19.36 3.37
C MET A 134 -0.02 20.74 3.67
N LYS A 135 0.83 21.65 4.15
CA LYS A 135 0.43 23.03 4.47
C LYS A 135 0.00 23.83 3.25
N ASP A 136 0.77 23.74 2.13
CA ASP A 136 0.66 24.67 1.01
C ASP A 136 -0.22 24.18 -0.14
N ARG A 137 -0.44 22.87 -0.25
CA ARG A 137 -1.06 22.23 -1.42
C ARG A 137 -2.47 21.71 -1.19
N GLY A 138 -3.08 22.05 -0.07
CA GLY A 138 -4.43 21.62 0.24
C GLY A 138 -4.58 20.09 0.23
N ILE A 139 -3.58 19.39 0.79
CA ILE A 139 -3.65 17.93 0.91
C ILE A 139 -4.81 17.57 1.83
N THR A 140 -5.67 16.68 1.38
CA THR A 140 -6.86 16.25 2.13
C THR A 140 -6.66 14.88 2.78
N TRP A 141 -5.91 14.01 2.12
CA TRP A 141 -5.61 12.67 2.57
C TRP A 141 -4.15 12.30 2.34
N ALA A 142 -3.53 11.72 3.36
CA ALA A 142 -2.29 10.96 3.24
C ALA A 142 -2.66 9.47 3.17
N VAL A 143 -2.32 8.80 2.07
CA VAL A 143 -2.69 7.41 1.80
C VAL A 143 -1.42 6.57 1.75
N VAL A 144 -1.29 5.60 2.66
CA VAL A 144 -0.08 4.78 2.82
C VAL A 144 -0.42 3.30 2.85
N GLY A 145 0.54 2.45 2.50
CA GLY A 145 0.46 1.01 2.74
C GLY A 145 0.90 0.64 4.14
N ALA A 146 0.84 -0.66 4.46
CA ALA A 146 1.44 -1.22 5.66
C ALA A 146 2.20 -2.50 5.32
N GLU A 147 3.33 -2.72 6.00
CA GLU A 147 4.08 -3.97 5.95
C GLU A 147 3.54 -4.98 6.96
N ARG A 148 3.14 -4.48 8.13
CA ARG A 148 2.53 -5.27 9.21
C ARG A 148 1.63 -4.38 10.07
N ILE A 149 0.59 -4.97 10.63
CA ILE A 149 -0.32 -4.33 11.58
C ILE A 149 -0.38 -5.21 12.81
N ALA A 150 0.00 -4.69 13.98
CA ALA A 150 0.00 -5.40 15.24
C ALA A 150 -1.41 -5.57 15.82
N ALA A 151 -1.56 -6.44 16.84
CA ALA A 151 -2.84 -6.71 17.50
C ALA A 151 -3.48 -5.46 18.14
N ASN A 152 -2.65 -4.54 18.66
CA ASN A 152 -3.13 -3.27 19.21
C ASN A 152 -3.50 -2.20 18.15
N GLY A 153 -3.31 -2.52 16.86
CA GLY A 153 -3.58 -1.61 15.75
C GLY A 153 -2.40 -0.76 15.30
N ASP A 154 -1.22 -0.91 15.90
CA ASP A 154 -0.01 -0.22 15.45
C ASP A 154 0.35 -0.67 14.03
N VAL A 155 0.74 0.31 13.20
CA VAL A 155 1.06 0.09 11.80
C VAL A 155 2.55 0.24 11.57
N LEU A 156 3.19 -0.81 11.07
CA LEU A 156 4.56 -0.77 10.59
C LEU A 156 4.53 -0.46 9.09
N GLY A 157 5.17 0.64 8.71
CA GLY A 157 5.31 1.07 7.31
C GLY A 157 6.76 1.34 6.94
N VAL A 158 6.99 1.70 5.70
CA VAL A 158 8.32 2.10 5.21
C VAL A 158 8.83 3.34 5.95
N ILE A 159 10.15 3.56 5.93
CA ILE A 159 10.78 4.78 6.47
C ILE A 159 10.08 6.02 5.91
N GLY A 160 9.75 6.96 6.79
CA GLY A 160 8.99 8.17 6.48
C GLY A 160 7.49 8.09 6.78
N THR A 161 6.91 6.90 6.95
CA THR A 161 5.48 6.74 7.27
C THR A 161 5.13 7.38 8.61
N TYR A 162 5.94 7.17 9.66
CA TYR A 162 5.73 7.78 10.98
C TYR A 162 5.81 9.31 10.91
N GLN A 163 6.86 9.85 10.26
CA GLN A 163 6.99 11.30 10.05
C GLN A 163 5.79 11.87 9.31
N LEU A 164 5.31 11.18 8.27
CA LEU A 164 4.13 11.55 7.51
C LEU A 164 2.87 11.59 8.40
N ALA A 165 2.69 10.57 9.23
CA ALA A 165 1.56 10.48 10.17
C ALA A 165 1.54 11.64 11.17
N VAL A 166 2.70 11.97 11.76
CA VAL A 166 2.85 13.12 12.67
C VAL A 166 2.55 14.44 11.95
N ALA A 167 3.07 14.62 10.75
CA ALA A 167 2.79 15.81 9.95
C ALA A 167 1.31 15.91 9.55
N ALA A 168 0.69 14.79 9.17
CA ALA A 168 -0.74 14.71 8.84
C ALA A 168 -1.61 15.13 10.03
N MET A 169 -1.30 14.61 11.23
CA MET A 169 -2.00 14.99 12.46
C MET A 169 -1.86 16.49 12.74
N HIS A 170 -0.66 17.05 12.61
CA HIS A 170 -0.39 18.47 12.85
C HIS A 170 -1.15 19.39 11.88
N HIS A 171 -1.24 19.00 10.61
CA HIS A 171 -1.90 19.79 9.57
C HIS A 171 -3.37 19.46 9.35
N GLY A 172 -3.95 18.57 10.17
CA GLY A 172 -5.36 18.16 10.03
C GLY A 172 -5.64 17.38 8.75
N VAL A 173 -4.61 16.75 8.16
CA VAL A 173 -4.72 15.85 7.02
C VAL A 173 -5.15 14.46 7.51
N ARG A 174 -6.10 13.84 6.84
CA ARG A 174 -6.54 12.48 7.19
C ARG A 174 -5.52 11.46 6.75
N LEU A 175 -5.16 10.53 7.64
CA LEU A 175 -4.29 9.40 7.31
C LEU A 175 -5.15 8.17 6.99
N MET A 176 -4.95 7.60 5.81
CA MET A 176 -5.56 6.34 5.39
C MET A 176 -4.48 5.28 5.22
N VAL A 177 -4.60 4.18 5.97
CA VAL A 177 -3.75 3.00 5.81
C VAL A 177 -4.51 1.98 4.97
N VAL A 178 -3.92 1.56 3.86
CA VAL A 178 -4.51 0.62 2.90
C VAL A 178 -3.65 -0.63 2.83
N ALA A 179 -4.15 -1.71 3.40
CA ALA A 179 -3.39 -2.94 3.52
C ALA A 179 -4.31 -4.17 3.51
N PRO A 180 -3.89 -5.30 2.91
CA PRO A 180 -4.66 -6.54 2.95
C PRO A 180 -4.67 -7.12 4.37
N SER A 181 -5.76 -7.81 4.74
CA SER A 181 -5.90 -8.45 6.06
C SER A 181 -4.76 -9.42 6.41
N ALA A 182 -4.07 -9.93 5.41
CA ALA A 182 -2.94 -10.83 5.58
C ALA A 182 -1.67 -10.19 6.19
N VAL A 183 -1.60 -8.85 6.28
CA VAL A 183 -0.50 -8.17 7.00
C VAL A 183 -0.84 -7.90 8.47
N ILE A 184 -2.06 -8.25 8.90
CA ILE A 184 -2.46 -8.18 10.31
C ILE A 184 -1.84 -9.38 11.03
N ASP A 185 -1.01 -9.11 12.01
CA ASP A 185 -0.30 -10.08 12.82
C ASP A 185 -0.79 -10.01 14.26
N LEU A 186 -1.69 -10.93 14.60
CA LEU A 186 -2.26 -11.00 15.95
C LEU A 186 -1.30 -11.61 17.00
N GLN A 187 -0.14 -12.11 16.58
CA GLN A 187 0.91 -12.59 17.48
C GLN A 187 1.90 -11.48 17.87
N LEU A 188 1.82 -10.34 17.20
CA LEU A 188 2.59 -9.15 17.50
C LEU A 188 1.71 -8.22 18.35
N ASP A 189 2.04 -8.05 19.63
CA ASP A 189 1.21 -7.27 20.55
C ASP A 189 1.26 -5.77 20.22
N SER A 190 2.42 -5.24 19.84
CA SER A 190 2.62 -3.81 19.52
C SER A 190 3.61 -3.59 18.39
N GLY A 191 3.61 -2.39 17.82
CA GLY A 191 4.57 -1.98 16.79
C GLY A 191 6.02 -1.93 17.29
N GLU A 192 6.25 -1.72 18.58
CA GLU A 192 7.59 -1.68 19.17
C GLU A 192 8.31 -3.03 19.06
N GLU A 193 7.60 -4.13 19.22
CA GLU A 193 8.16 -5.48 19.08
C GLU A 193 8.55 -5.80 17.64
N GLY A 194 7.81 -5.28 16.67
CA GLY A 194 8.05 -5.54 15.24
C GLY A 194 9.26 -4.81 14.66
N PHE A 195 9.76 -3.76 15.31
CA PHE A 195 10.94 -3.02 14.84
C PHE A 195 12.22 -3.85 14.86
N HIS A 196 12.33 -4.83 15.73
CA HIS A 196 13.51 -5.70 15.85
C HIS A 196 13.60 -6.73 14.73
N ASP A 197 12.47 -7.08 14.09
CA ASP A 197 12.40 -8.11 13.03
C ASP A 197 12.63 -7.58 11.61
N LEU A 198 12.53 -6.28 11.39
CA LEU A 198 12.69 -5.65 10.07
C LEU A 198 14.15 -5.44 9.67
N GLY A 199 15.09 -6.15 10.32
CA GLY A 199 16.48 -6.26 9.97
C GLY A 199 17.06 -5.01 9.30
N HIS A 200 17.70 -4.16 10.06
CA HIS A 200 18.55 -3.10 9.52
C HIS A 200 19.70 -3.76 8.76
N GLY A 201 19.52 -4.01 7.46
CA GLY A 201 20.57 -4.36 6.53
C GLY A 201 21.10 -3.11 5.86
#